data_142a198fe08ba1426053969143b7db29
#
_entry.id   142a198fe08ba1426053969143b7db29
#
_cell.length_a   1.000
_cell.length_b   1.000
_cell.length_c   1.000
_cell.angle_alpha   90.00
_cell.angle_beta   90.00
_cell.angle_gamma   90.00
#
_symmetry.space_group_name_H-M   'P 1'
#
loop_
_entity.id
_entity.type
_entity.pdbx_description
1 polymer ?
#
loop_
_entity_poly.entity_id
_entity_poly.type
_entity_poly.pdbx_seq_one_letter_code
_entity_poly.pdbx_strand_id
1 'polypeptide(L)'
;MVRMRFAVILPGDIYAPRNLTLMKQLGCSDVIGRGPPLPLESEVWEYGDIVQMKRQVEKHGLRLEVLEDGPRIEKIIYNLPGREQQLEDFCKSLENLGKAGIKVIKPQHMPPVPNMIWRTEIDKPTRGGAASTAFDYDLVKDFPPTVKYGTYKEEEIWKNLEYFLKGVVPTAEESGVVITFHPDDPPISPIQGFPRILRSIEAFDKLLELVPSENVGVCFCQGCFAEMGVDVPMAIRYFGKKKKIFFAHFRNIVGSVHEPGGFQEIFHDDPSGRVDMFEAMKAYYEVGFEGPMRPDHAPKTIIDEIYGGHPGYYMLGKILGLGYMKGLAESIEKIGY
;
A
#
# COMPACT_ATOMS: atom_id res chain seq x y z
N MET A 1 -20.07 17.49 -1.41
CA MET A 1 -20.25 16.06 -1.05
C MET A 1 -19.01 15.33 -1.58
N VAL A 2 -18.22 14.74 -0.69
CA VAL A 2 -17.04 13.95 -1.05
C VAL A 2 -17.51 12.73 -1.84
N ARG A 3 -17.01 12.54 -3.05
CA ARG A 3 -17.32 11.35 -3.85
C ARG A 3 -16.15 10.38 -3.75
N MET A 4 -16.36 9.23 -3.13
CA MET A 4 -15.32 8.20 -3.02
C MET A 4 -14.83 7.73 -4.39
N ARG A 5 -13.53 7.57 -4.50
CA ARG A 5 -12.82 7.15 -5.70
C ARG A 5 -12.38 5.70 -5.53
N PHE A 6 -12.81 4.82 -6.43
CA PHE A 6 -12.54 3.40 -6.32
C PHE A 6 -11.59 2.91 -7.41
N ALA A 7 -10.69 2.03 -7.01
CA ALA A 7 -9.79 1.29 -7.86
C ALA A 7 -9.83 -0.20 -7.50
N VAL A 8 -9.29 -1.05 -8.34
CA VAL A 8 -9.02 -2.47 -8.04
C VAL A 8 -7.79 -2.91 -8.80
N ILE A 9 -6.94 -3.72 -8.19
CA ILE A 9 -5.81 -4.37 -8.87
C ILE A 9 -6.24 -5.77 -9.29
N LEU A 10 -6.23 -6.02 -10.58
CA LEU A 10 -6.54 -7.31 -11.20
C LEU A 10 -5.24 -8.10 -11.46
N PRO A 11 -5.29 -9.45 -11.51
CA PRO A 11 -4.13 -10.25 -11.85
C PRO A 11 -3.56 -9.95 -13.24
N GLY A 12 -2.25 -10.15 -13.39
CA GLY A 12 -1.52 -9.91 -14.63
C GLY A 12 -1.13 -8.45 -14.81
N ASP A 13 -0.99 -8.03 -16.07
CA ASP A 13 -0.61 -6.65 -16.39
C ASP A 13 -1.78 -5.68 -16.09
N ILE A 14 -1.52 -4.76 -15.15
CA ILE A 14 -2.50 -3.75 -14.71
C ILE A 14 -2.95 -2.89 -15.90
N TYR A 15 -2.07 -2.60 -16.83
CA TYR A 15 -2.30 -1.72 -17.97
C TYR A 15 -2.83 -2.46 -19.20
N ALA A 16 -2.99 -3.78 -19.15
CA ALA A 16 -3.59 -4.53 -20.26
C ALA A 16 -4.99 -3.97 -20.58
N PRO A 17 -5.34 -3.75 -21.87
CA PRO A 17 -6.63 -3.19 -22.25
C PRO A 17 -7.83 -3.95 -21.67
N ARG A 18 -7.71 -5.29 -21.55
CA ARG A 18 -8.73 -6.14 -20.91
C ARG A 18 -8.95 -5.77 -19.45
N ASN A 19 -7.88 -5.58 -18.69
CA ASN A 19 -7.96 -5.23 -17.27
C ASN A 19 -8.52 -3.82 -17.08
N LEU A 20 -8.05 -2.85 -17.86
CA LEU A 20 -8.58 -1.48 -17.82
C LEU A 20 -10.07 -1.42 -18.18
N THR A 21 -10.50 -2.18 -19.20
CA THR A 21 -11.91 -2.30 -19.56
C THR A 21 -12.72 -2.91 -18.40
N LEU A 22 -12.22 -3.99 -17.79
CA LEU A 22 -12.91 -4.63 -16.66
C LEU A 22 -12.99 -3.70 -15.45
N MET A 23 -11.93 -3.00 -15.10
CA MET A 23 -11.95 -1.98 -14.02
C MET A 23 -13.06 -0.94 -14.29
N LYS A 24 -13.18 -0.47 -15.52
CA LYS A 24 -14.24 0.49 -15.90
C LYS A 24 -15.63 -0.13 -15.79
N GLN A 25 -15.83 -1.37 -16.24
CA GLN A 25 -17.10 -2.10 -16.11
C GLN A 25 -17.50 -2.33 -14.66
N LEU A 26 -16.52 -2.56 -13.76
CA LEU A 26 -16.73 -2.67 -12.31
C LEU A 26 -17.04 -1.32 -11.64
N GLY A 27 -17.01 -0.22 -12.41
CA GLY A 27 -17.31 1.13 -11.92
C GLY A 27 -16.16 1.79 -11.16
N CYS A 28 -14.94 1.37 -11.42
CA CYS A 28 -13.76 2.10 -10.94
C CYS A 28 -13.65 3.46 -11.63
N SER A 29 -13.15 4.44 -10.91
CA SER A 29 -12.80 5.77 -11.43
C SER A 29 -11.30 5.94 -11.63
N ASP A 30 -10.52 5.11 -10.95
CA ASP A 30 -9.08 5.24 -10.83
C ASP A 30 -8.36 3.90 -11.07
N VAL A 31 -7.11 4.02 -11.47
CA VAL A 31 -6.11 2.95 -11.39
C VAL A 31 -5.08 3.37 -10.36
N ILE A 32 -4.84 2.53 -9.36
CA ILE A 32 -3.65 2.60 -8.54
C ILE A 32 -2.63 1.72 -9.24
N GLY A 33 -1.68 2.34 -9.90
CA GLY A 33 -0.77 1.68 -10.82
C GLY A 33 0.58 1.35 -10.22
N ARG A 34 1.42 0.74 -11.04
CA ARG A 34 2.86 0.60 -10.82
C ARG A 34 3.61 1.48 -11.81
N GLY A 35 4.83 1.86 -11.50
CA GLY A 35 5.66 2.63 -12.42
C GLY A 35 6.03 1.84 -13.70
N PRO A 36 6.54 2.53 -14.72
CA PRO A 36 7.05 1.86 -15.91
C PRO A 36 8.20 0.93 -15.56
N PRO A 37 8.44 -0.13 -16.35
CA PRO A 37 9.63 -0.96 -16.19
C PRO A 37 10.89 -0.10 -16.24
N LEU A 38 11.80 -0.28 -15.28
CA LEU A 38 13.08 0.41 -15.33
C LEU A 38 13.99 -0.21 -16.39
N PRO A 39 14.66 0.60 -17.21
CA PRO A 39 15.71 0.14 -18.09
C PRO A 39 16.82 -0.58 -17.31
N LEU A 40 17.56 -1.49 -17.96
CA LEU A 40 18.66 -2.22 -17.31
C LEU A 40 19.79 -1.29 -16.82
N GLU A 41 19.96 -0.15 -17.47
CA GLU A 41 21.07 0.78 -17.24
C GLU A 41 20.67 2.08 -16.50
N SER A 42 19.37 2.26 -16.18
CA SER A 42 18.86 3.45 -15.52
C SER A 42 17.88 3.10 -14.40
N GLU A 43 17.92 3.86 -13.31
CA GLU A 43 16.93 3.79 -12.22
C GLU A 43 15.91 4.94 -12.32
N VAL A 44 15.96 5.75 -13.39
CA VAL A 44 15.04 6.87 -13.64
C VAL A 44 13.80 6.42 -14.41
N TRP A 45 12.64 6.81 -13.94
CA TRP A 45 11.40 6.72 -14.71
C TRP A 45 11.31 7.88 -15.70
N GLU A 46 11.39 7.56 -16.98
CA GLU A 46 11.40 8.57 -18.03
C GLU A 46 10.01 9.17 -18.27
N TYR A 47 9.97 10.47 -18.53
CA TYR A 47 8.72 11.21 -18.79
C TYR A 47 7.87 10.58 -19.89
N GLY A 48 8.51 10.16 -20.98
CA GLY A 48 7.81 9.54 -22.13
C GLY A 48 7.05 8.28 -21.76
N ASP A 49 7.66 7.41 -20.96
CA ASP A 49 7.08 6.13 -20.52
C ASP A 49 5.91 6.37 -19.56
N ILE A 50 6.05 7.32 -18.63
CA ILE A 50 4.99 7.70 -17.69
C ILE A 50 3.77 8.25 -18.47
N VAL A 51 4.00 9.14 -19.42
CA VAL A 51 2.93 9.72 -20.25
C VAL A 51 2.24 8.67 -21.12
N GLN A 52 3.00 7.75 -21.69
CA GLN A 52 2.43 6.65 -22.49
C GLN A 52 1.51 5.77 -21.64
N MET A 53 1.96 5.37 -20.45
CA MET A 53 1.21 4.59 -19.49
C MET A 53 -0.06 5.32 -19.05
N LYS A 54 0.05 6.61 -18.68
CA LYS A 54 -1.09 7.44 -18.27
C LYS A 54 -2.13 7.57 -19.37
N ARG A 55 -1.70 7.85 -20.60
CA ARG A 55 -2.60 7.94 -21.76
C ARG A 55 -3.34 6.62 -22.04
N GLN A 56 -2.69 5.48 -21.81
CA GLN A 56 -3.34 4.17 -21.95
C GLN A 56 -4.49 4.01 -20.96
N VAL A 57 -4.30 4.40 -19.71
CA VAL A 57 -5.33 4.38 -18.66
C VAL A 57 -6.46 5.37 -19.00
N GLU A 58 -6.12 6.60 -19.37
CA GLU A 58 -7.09 7.67 -19.67
C GLU A 58 -7.98 7.36 -20.89
N LYS A 59 -7.47 6.66 -21.91
CA LYS A 59 -8.27 6.18 -23.05
C LYS A 59 -9.42 5.26 -22.63
N HIS A 60 -9.34 4.60 -21.48
CA HIS A 60 -10.42 3.78 -20.92
C HIS A 60 -11.33 4.57 -19.97
N GLY A 61 -11.17 5.89 -19.88
CA GLY A 61 -11.96 6.75 -19.00
C GLY A 61 -11.66 6.56 -17.52
N LEU A 62 -10.44 6.12 -17.17
CA LEU A 62 -9.91 5.97 -15.83
C LEU A 62 -8.85 7.04 -15.56
N ARG A 63 -8.55 7.33 -14.29
CA ARG A 63 -7.48 8.22 -13.87
C ARG A 63 -6.28 7.43 -13.38
N LEU A 64 -5.07 7.93 -13.64
CA LEU A 64 -3.82 7.43 -13.07
C LEU A 64 -3.12 8.60 -12.36
N GLU A 65 -3.29 8.68 -11.06
CA GLU A 65 -2.69 9.72 -10.22
C GLU A 65 -1.80 9.13 -9.11
N VAL A 66 -1.92 7.83 -8.83
CA VAL A 66 -1.20 7.12 -7.78
C VAL A 66 -0.39 5.98 -8.37
N LEU A 67 0.90 5.92 -8.05
CA LEU A 67 1.77 4.80 -8.36
C LEU A 67 2.28 4.15 -7.07
N GLU A 68 1.97 2.89 -6.89
CA GLU A 68 2.60 2.03 -5.89
C GLU A 68 3.93 1.48 -6.42
N ASP A 69 4.79 1.02 -5.49
CA ASP A 69 6.11 0.49 -5.81
C ASP A 69 6.93 1.48 -6.65
N GLY A 70 7.15 2.67 -6.07
CA GLY A 70 7.92 3.78 -6.65
C GLY A 70 9.33 3.40 -7.11
N PRO A 71 10.10 4.35 -7.64
CA PRO A 71 11.50 4.09 -8.00
C PRO A 71 12.26 3.44 -6.84
N ARG A 72 13.29 2.68 -7.15
CA ARG A 72 14.05 1.92 -6.15
C ARG A 72 14.71 2.85 -5.14
N ILE A 73 14.75 2.43 -3.87
CA ILE A 73 15.42 3.14 -2.76
C ILE A 73 16.25 2.19 -1.89
N GLU A 74 16.50 0.97 -2.35
CA GLU A 74 17.19 -0.04 -1.55
C GLU A 74 18.62 0.34 -1.18
N LYS A 75 19.39 0.98 -2.11
CA LYS A 75 20.73 1.45 -1.79
C LYS A 75 20.72 2.52 -0.70
N ILE A 76 19.70 3.35 -0.69
CA ILE A 76 19.51 4.42 0.31
C ILE A 76 19.15 3.79 1.65
N ILE A 77 18.11 2.96 1.69
CA ILE A 77 17.61 2.35 2.95
C ILE A 77 18.66 1.46 3.60
N TYR A 78 19.47 0.74 2.80
CA TYR A 78 20.55 -0.10 3.31
C TYR A 78 21.91 0.59 3.39
N ASN A 79 22.02 1.88 3.06
CA ASN A 79 23.27 2.62 3.04
C ASN A 79 24.36 1.94 2.18
N LEU A 80 23.97 1.49 0.99
CA LEU A 80 24.87 0.80 0.07
C LEU A 80 25.64 1.77 -0.84
N PRO A 81 26.76 1.34 -1.46
CA PRO A 81 27.46 2.12 -2.48
C PRO A 81 26.51 2.51 -3.62
N GLY A 82 26.59 3.77 -4.07
CA GLY A 82 25.73 4.31 -5.13
C GLY A 82 24.38 4.84 -4.64
N ARG A 83 24.20 4.99 -3.33
CA ARG A 83 22.95 5.57 -2.76
C ARG A 83 22.75 7.03 -3.16
N GLU A 84 23.82 7.78 -3.35
CA GLU A 84 23.77 9.18 -3.81
C GLU A 84 23.18 9.26 -5.22
N GLN A 85 23.66 8.43 -6.13
CA GLN A 85 23.13 8.35 -7.50
C GLN A 85 21.67 7.89 -7.48
N GLN A 86 21.31 6.88 -6.65
CA GLN A 86 19.92 6.44 -6.52
C GLN A 86 19.00 7.56 -6.01
N LEU A 87 19.51 8.43 -5.13
CA LEU A 87 18.77 9.60 -4.66
C LEU A 87 18.54 10.62 -5.77
N GLU A 88 19.57 10.90 -6.58
CA GLU A 88 19.47 11.79 -7.76
C GLU A 88 18.48 11.24 -8.80
N ASP A 89 18.56 9.93 -9.10
CA ASP A 89 17.65 9.23 -10.02
C ASP A 89 16.20 9.27 -9.51
N PHE A 90 16.00 9.15 -8.20
CA PHE A 90 14.69 9.28 -7.58
C PHE A 90 14.13 10.69 -7.74
N CYS A 91 14.94 11.73 -7.46
CA CYS A 91 14.56 13.13 -7.67
C CYS A 91 14.19 13.39 -9.13
N LYS A 92 14.98 12.87 -10.06
CA LYS A 92 14.68 13.00 -11.50
C LYS A 92 13.35 12.35 -11.88
N SER A 93 13.07 11.18 -11.30
CA SER A 93 11.79 10.49 -11.48
C SER A 93 10.63 11.31 -10.91
N LEU A 94 10.79 11.96 -9.75
CA LEU A 94 9.78 12.88 -9.18
C LEU A 94 9.45 14.03 -10.10
N GLU A 95 10.46 14.70 -10.68
CA GLU A 95 10.24 15.75 -11.67
C GLU A 95 9.42 15.27 -12.87
N ASN A 96 9.77 14.08 -13.40
CA ASN A 96 9.08 13.48 -14.54
C ASN A 96 7.64 13.10 -14.20
N LEU A 97 7.41 12.57 -12.99
CA LEU A 97 6.08 12.26 -12.46
C LEU A 97 5.21 13.50 -12.33
N GLY A 98 5.72 14.57 -11.72
CA GLY A 98 5.00 15.83 -11.58
C GLY A 98 4.64 16.44 -12.95
N LYS A 99 5.58 16.48 -13.90
CA LYS A 99 5.34 16.92 -15.28
C LYS A 99 4.27 16.08 -15.99
N ALA A 100 4.19 14.78 -15.71
CA ALA A 100 3.18 13.90 -16.27
C ALA A 100 1.83 13.98 -15.52
N GLY A 101 1.75 14.70 -14.41
CA GLY A 101 0.54 14.85 -13.60
C GLY A 101 0.21 13.62 -12.76
N ILE A 102 1.20 12.84 -12.36
CA ILE A 102 1.11 11.87 -11.28
C ILE A 102 1.25 12.62 -9.96
N LYS A 103 0.38 12.36 -9.01
CA LYS A 103 0.28 13.15 -7.78
C LYS A 103 0.85 12.45 -6.56
N VAL A 104 0.83 11.12 -6.54
CA VAL A 104 1.20 10.34 -5.36
C VAL A 104 2.04 9.15 -5.75
N ILE A 105 3.12 8.93 -5.04
CA ILE A 105 3.93 7.71 -5.14
C ILE A 105 4.11 7.06 -3.78
N LYS A 106 4.30 5.75 -3.80
CA LYS A 106 4.69 4.94 -2.64
C LYS A 106 6.01 4.22 -2.97
N PRO A 107 7.16 4.71 -2.51
CA PRO A 107 8.40 3.98 -2.67
C PRO A 107 8.39 2.67 -1.88
N GLN A 108 9.12 1.69 -2.38
CA GLN A 108 9.28 0.41 -1.69
C GLN A 108 10.36 0.54 -0.60
N HIS A 109 9.96 1.02 0.57
CA HIS A 109 10.87 1.18 1.72
C HIS A 109 11.15 -0.15 2.45
N MET A 110 10.25 -1.12 2.33
CA MET A 110 10.50 -2.50 2.72
C MET A 110 11.25 -3.18 1.58
N PRO A 111 12.55 -3.39 1.69
CA PRO A 111 13.29 -3.98 0.58
C PRO A 111 12.88 -5.44 0.38
N PRO A 112 12.86 -5.92 -0.85
CA PRO A 112 12.67 -7.33 -1.13
C PRO A 112 13.90 -8.09 -0.62
N VAL A 113 13.84 -8.55 0.61
CA VAL A 113 14.85 -9.46 1.14
C VAL A 113 14.51 -10.85 0.62
N PRO A 114 15.36 -11.49 -0.21
CA PRO A 114 15.10 -12.83 -0.67
C PRO A 114 14.87 -13.78 0.51
N ASN A 115 13.84 -14.62 0.41
CA ASN A 115 13.42 -15.57 1.43
C ASN A 115 12.96 -14.96 2.77
N MET A 116 12.66 -13.66 2.83
CA MET A 116 12.00 -13.10 3.99
C MET A 116 10.57 -13.62 4.08
N ILE A 117 10.21 -14.10 5.25
CA ILE A 117 8.86 -14.62 5.49
C ILE A 117 7.91 -13.43 5.61
N TRP A 118 6.98 -13.39 4.67
CA TRP A 118 5.89 -12.43 4.64
C TRP A 118 4.63 -13.00 5.32
N ARG A 119 4.38 -14.31 5.13
CA ARG A 119 3.27 -15.05 5.75
C ARG A 119 3.78 -16.41 6.21
N THR A 120 3.24 -16.90 7.31
CA THR A 120 3.54 -18.24 7.83
C THR A 120 2.67 -19.30 7.19
N GLU A 121 1.51 -18.91 6.66
CA GLU A 121 0.56 -19.78 5.97
C GLU A 121 -0.09 -18.99 4.82
N ILE A 122 -0.24 -19.62 3.66
CA ILE A 122 -0.74 -18.97 2.45
C ILE A 122 -2.08 -19.53 1.95
N ASP A 123 -2.57 -20.57 2.58
CA ASP A 123 -3.78 -21.33 2.23
C ASP A 123 -4.65 -21.68 3.44
N LYS A 124 -4.55 -20.90 4.52
CA LYS A 124 -5.35 -21.09 5.73
C LYS A 124 -6.84 -20.97 5.43
N PRO A 125 -7.66 -21.96 5.81
CA PRO A 125 -9.08 -21.92 5.51
C PRO A 125 -9.79 -20.77 6.22
N THR A 126 -10.69 -20.09 5.49
CA THR A 126 -11.63 -19.10 6.00
C THR A 126 -13.05 -19.45 5.54
N ARG A 127 -13.98 -18.49 5.52
CA ARG A 127 -15.38 -18.68 5.17
C ARG A 127 -15.57 -19.59 3.93
N GLY A 128 -16.38 -20.66 4.09
CA GLY A 128 -16.69 -21.58 3.00
C GLY A 128 -15.52 -22.41 2.48
N GLY A 129 -14.41 -22.48 3.23
CA GLY A 129 -13.19 -23.20 2.81
C GLY A 129 -12.32 -22.41 1.82
N ALA A 130 -12.59 -21.12 1.61
CA ALA A 130 -11.73 -20.23 0.83
C ALA A 130 -10.35 -20.13 1.50
N ALA A 131 -9.27 -20.11 0.70
CA ALA A 131 -7.91 -20.05 1.20
C ALA A 131 -7.46 -18.61 1.40
N SER A 132 -6.86 -18.29 2.55
CA SER A 132 -6.33 -16.98 2.85
C SER A 132 -4.93 -17.04 3.43
N THR A 133 -4.27 -15.90 3.52
CA THR A 133 -2.95 -15.81 4.13
C THR A 133 -3.05 -15.50 5.62
N ALA A 134 -2.07 -15.99 6.39
CA ALA A 134 -1.97 -15.77 7.82
C ALA A 134 -0.51 -15.59 8.25
N PHE A 135 -0.31 -14.92 9.36
CA PHE A 135 1.01 -14.74 9.93
C PHE A 135 0.97 -14.89 11.45
N ASP A 136 1.84 -15.76 11.95
CA ASP A 136 2.07 -15.99 13.37
C ASP A 136 3.57 -15.78 13.66
N TYR A 137 3.88 -14.75 14.45
CA TYR A 137 5.27 -14.41 14.78
C TYR A 137 5.96 -15.50 15.59
N ASP A 138 5.24 -16.21 16.44
CA ASP A 138 5.82 -17.28 17.27
C ASP A 138 6.43 -18.41 16.44
N LEU A 139 5.94 -18.60 15.21
CA LEU A 139 6.47 -19.61 14.28
C LEU A 139 7.79 -19.19 13.62
N VAL A 140 8.12 -17.89 13.63
CA VAL A 140 9.25 -17.35 12.84
C VAL A 140 10.24 -16.50 13.65
N LYS A 141 9.95 -16.18 14.90
CA LYS A 141 10.80 -15.30 15.75
C LYS A 141 12.23 -15.81 15.91
N ASP A 142 12.42 -17.14 15.89
CA ASP A 142 13.71 -17.81 16.06
C ASP A 142 14.39 -18.16 14.72
N PHE A 143 13.82 -17.74 13.60
CA PHE A 143 14.43 -18.00 12.29
C PHE A 143 15.71 -17.20 12.11
N PRO A 144 16.73 -17.79 11.45
CA PRO A 144 18.00 -17.11 11.24
C PRO A 144 17.80 -15.82 10.44
N PRO A 145 18.65 -14.81 10.68
CA PRO A 145 18.65 -13.57 9.92
C PRO A 145 18.79 -13.83 8.41
N THR A 146 18.01 -13.13 7.62
CA THR A 146 18.13 -13.14 6.15
C THR A 146 19.09 -12.05 5.74
N VAL A 147 20.36 -12.41 5.50
CA VAL A 147 21.44 -11.42 5.37
C VAL A 147 21.79 -11.18 3.92
N LYS A 148 20.97 -10.43 3.18
CA LYS A 148 21.39 -9.97 1.84
C LYS A 148 22.36 -8.78 1.92
N TYR A 149 22.14 -7.86 2.87
CA TYR A 149 22.88 -6.60 2.98
C TYR A 149 23.51 -6.37 4.35
N GLY A 150 23.52 -7.37 5.22
CA GLY A 150 24.05 -7.27 6.58
C GLY A 150 22.96 -7.11 7.63
N THR A 151 23.37 -7.01 8.90
CA THR A 151 22.46 -6.79 10.04
C THR A 151 22.35 -5.29 10.28
N TYR A 152 21.12 -4.81 10.48
CA TYR A 152 20.83 -3.39 10.73
C TYR A 152 20.17 -3.22 12.10
N LYS A 153 20.47 -2.09 12.73
CA LYS A 153 19.71 -1.62 13.90
C LYS A 153 18.55 -0.74 13.43
N GLU A 154 17.51 -0.67 14.22
CA GLU A 154 16.34 0.15 13.91
C GLU A 154 16.71 1.63 13.71
N GLU A 155 17.62 2.15 14.55
CA GLU A 155 18.10 3.53 14.46
C GLU A 155 18.84 3.82 13.14
N GLU A 156 19.49 2.82 12.55
CA GLU A 156 20.18 2.96 11.26
C GLU A 156 19.16 3.11 10.12
N ILE A 157 18.10 2.30 10.14
CA ILE A 157 17.03 2.40 9.13
C ILE A 157 16.32 3.75 9.25
N TRP A 158 16.04 4.23 10.47
CA TRP A 158 15.48 5.57 10.68
C TRP A 158 16.38 6.69 10.16
N LYS A 159 17.70 6.63 10.37
CA LYS A 159 18.66 7.60 9.84
C LYS A 159 18.72 7.58 8.31
N ASN A 160 18.65 6.39 7.74
CA ASN A 160 18.67 6.23 6.28
C ASN A 160 17.37 6.75 5.66
N LEU A 161 16.22 6.55 6.32
CA LEU A 161 14.95 7.11 5.90
C LEU A 161 14.93 8.64 6.02
N GLU A 162 15.50 9.20 7.09
CA GLU A 162 15.67 10.65 7.23
C GLU A 162 16.58 11.23 6.13
N TYR A 163 17.69 10.55 5.82
CA TYR A 163 18.57 10.94 4.70
C TYR A 163 17.80 10.96 3.37
N PHE A 164 17.02 9.91 3.10
CA PHE A 164 16.15 9.85 1.93
C PHE A 164 15.19 11.04 1.87
N LEU A 165 14.42 11.27 2.93
CA LEU A 165 13.43 12.34 2.97
C LEU A 165 14.07 13.72 2.81
N LYS A 166 15.21 14.00 3.47
CA LYS A 166 15.94 15.26 3.31
C LYS A 166 16.37 15.52 1.87
N GLY A 167 16.72 14.46 1.14
CA GLY A 167 17.14 14.57 -0.25
C GLY A 167 15.99 14.73 -1.23
N VAL A 168 14.83 14.12 -1.00
CA VAL A 168 13.76 14.06 -2.00
C VAL A 168 12.61 15.04 -1.75
N VAL A 169 12.37 15.47 -0.50
CA VAL A 169 11.22 16.33 -0.16
C VAL A 169 11.25 17.67 -0.92
N PRO A 170 12.38 18.38 -1.04
CA PRO A 170 12.41 19.62 -1.83
C PRO A 170 11.92 19.40 -3.27
N THR A 171 12.41 18.36 -3.94
CA THR A 171 11.97 18.03 -5.31
C THR A 171 10.51 17.58 -5.36
N ALA A 172 10.02 16.87 -4.34
CA ALA A 172 8.62 16.48 -4.23
C ALA A 172 7.69 17.71 -4.13
N GLU A 173 8.07 18.70 -3.33
CA GLU A 173 7.34 19.96 -3.19
C GLU A 173 7.33 20.76 -4.49
N GLU A 174 8.48 20.94 -5.15
CA GLU A 174 8.60 21.62 -6.43
C GLU A 174 7.81 20.94 -7.54
N SER A 175 7.77 19.61 -7.53
CA SER A 175 7.07 18.80 -8.54
C SER A 175 5.58 18.61 -8.24
N GLY A 176 5.11 18.97 -7.03
CA GLY A 176 3.74 18.73 -6.58
C GLY A 176 3.39 17.24 -6.42
N VAL A 177 4.39 16.40 -6.13
CA VAL A 177 4.22 14.95 -5.93
C VAL A 177 4.30 14.62 -4.44
N VAL A 178 3.37 13.84 -3.94
CA VAL A 178 3.37 13.37 -2.56
C VAL A 178 4.06 12.01 -2.47
N ILE A 179 4.97 11.87 -1.53
CA ILE A 179 5.62 10.62 -1.20
C ILE A 179 4.88 10.01 -0.02
N THR A 180 4.33 8.82 -0.18
CA THR A 180 3.58 8.13 0.86
C THR A 180 4.28 6.88 1.32
N PHE A 181 4.08 6.53 2.58
CA PHE A 181 4.63 5.31 3.16
C PHE A 181 3.51 4.38 3.59
N HIS A 182 3.70 3.10 3.27
CA HIS A 182 2.82 2.02 3.69
C HIS A 182 3.30 1.48 5.05
N PRO A 183 2.43 1.03 5.95
CA PRO A 183 2.89 0.30 7.14
C PRO A 183 3.71 -0.93 6.76
N ASP A 184 4.61 -1.35 7.63
CA ASP A 184 5.23 -2.66 7.48
C ASP A 184 4.17 -3.76 7.48
N ASP A 185 4.35 -4.76 6.64
CA ASP A 185 3.45 -5.92 6.55
C ASP A 185 4.30 -7.21 6.57
N PRO A 186 4.22 -8.00 7.65
CA PRO A 186 3.53 -7.74 8.91
C PRO A 186 4.23 -6.69 9.79
N PRO A 187 3.46 -5.93 10.63
CA PRO A 187 3.99 -4.81 11.44
C PRO A 187 4.59 -5.26 12.78
N ILE A 188 5.56 -6.15 12.73
CA ILE A 188 6.30 -6.65 13.91
C ILE A 188 7.80 -6.66 13.61
N SER A 189 8.63 -6.43 14.62
CA SER A 189 10.07 -6.27 14.48
C SER A 189 10.85 -6.98 15.60
N PRO A 190 12.02 -7.61 15.27
CA PRO A 190 12.51 -7.83 13.92
C PRO A 190 11.89 -9.05 13.23
N ILE A 191 11.91 -9.11 11.91
CA ILE A 191 11.62 -10.34 11.17
C ILE A 191 12.94 -10.82 10.56
N GLN A 192 13.36 -12.05 10.89
CA GLN A 192 14.60 -12.64 10.42
C GLN A 192 15.80 -11.66 10.53
N GLY A 193 15.90 -10.97 11.68
CA GLY A 193 16.96 -10.01 11.97
C GLY A 193 16.84 -8.66 11.25
N PHE A 194 15.79 -8.45 10.45
CA PHE A 194 15.56 -7.18 9.77
C PHE A 194 14.58 -6.30 10.56
N PRO A 195 14.96 -5.04 10.90
CA PRO A 195 14.07 -4.13 11.62
C PRO A 195 12.92 -3.63 10.74
N ARG A 196 11.71 -3.66 11.29
CA ARG A 196 10.51 -3.06 10.72
C ARG A 196 10.20 -1.79 11.51
N ILE A 197 10.18 -0.63 10.85
CA ILE A 197 10.11 0.67 11.53
C ILE A 197 8.73 1.31 11.50
N LEU A 198 7.89 1.01 10.51
CA LEU A 198 6.55 1.60 10.35
C LEU A 198 5.46 0.63 10.86
N ARG A 199 5.44 0.41 12.18
CA ARG A 199 4.60 -0.58 12.85
C ARG A 199 3.71 -0.06 13.98
N SER A 200 3.57 1.25 14.10
CA SER A 200 2.65 1.88 15.06
C SER A 200 2.25 3.29 14.62
N ILE A 201 1.23 3.87 15.25
CA ILE A 201 0.83 5.26 15.00
C ILE A 201 1.98 6.22 15.32
N GLU A 202 2.69 6.00 16.43
CA GLU A 202 3.83 6.82 16.86
C GLU A 202 5.00 6.75 15.87
N ALA A 203 5.19 5.60 15.23
CA ALA A 203 6.19 5.44 14.18
C ALA A 203 5.83 6.29 12.94
N PHE A 204 4.55 6.38 12.58
CA PHE A 204 4.10 7.28 11.52
C PHE A 204 4.17 8.75 11.91
N ASP A 205 3.88 9.10 13.15
CA ASP A 205 4.12 10.47 13.64
C ASP A 205 5.60 10.85 13.55
N LYS A 206 6.49 9.96 14.02
CA LYS A 206 7.93 10.15 13.85
C LYS A 206 8.34 10.31 12.40
N LEU A 207 7.82 9.48 11.48
CA LEU A 207 8.07 9.61 10.05
C LEU A 207 7.71 11.00 9.52
N LEU A 208 6.50 11.48 9.86
CA LEU A 208 5.97 12.77 9.41
C LEU A 208 6.73 13.96 10.01
N GLU A 209 7.42 13.75 11.14
CA GLU A 209 8.23 14.74 11.84
C GLU A 209 9.70 14.75 11.40
N LEU A 210 10.21 13.70 10.72
CA LEU A 210 11.60 13.66 10.25
C LEU A 210 11.92 14.83 9.30
N VAL A 211 11.02 15.11 8.36
CA VAL A 211 11.08 16.24 7.43
C VAL A 211 9.63 16.71 7.23
N PRO A 212 9.16 17.66 8.05
CA PRO A 212 7.78 18.13 7.97
C PRO A 212 7.48 18.74 6.60
N SER A 213 6.52 18.16 5.88
CA SER A 213 6.09 18.60 4.56
C SER A 213 4.67 18.13 4.28
N GLU A 214 3.90 18.89 3.52
CA GLU A 214 2.60 18.45 3.02
C GLU A 214 2.74 17.35 1.95
N ASN A 215 3.91 17.25 1.35
CA ASN A 215 4.24 16.26 0.33
C ASN A 215 4.79 14.92 0.89
N VAL A 216 4.67 14.73 2.20
CA VAL A 216 4.91 13.43 2.87
C VAL A 216 3.64 12.96 3.56
N GLY A 217 3.26 11.71 3.34
CA GLY A 217 2.02 11.17 3.88
C GLY A 217 1.97 9.66 4.01
N VAL A 218 0.76 9.15 4.17
CA VAL A 218 0.45 7.76 4.48
C VAL A 218 -0.33 7.13 3.33
N CYS A 219 0.13 5.98 2.86
CA CYS A 219 -0.69 4.97 2.22
C CYS A 219 -1.40 4.20 3.35
N PHE A 220 -2.67 4.50 3.59
CA PHE A 220 -3.38 3.95 4.73
C PHE A 220 -3.88 2.53 4.44
N CYS A 221 -3.16 1.53 4.92
CA CYS A 221 -3.58 0.14 4.82
C CYS A 221 -4.35 -0.28 6.07
N GLN A 222 -5.68 -0.41 5.98
CA GLN A 222 -6.53 -0.80 7.10
C GLN A 222 -6.10 -2.14 7.72
N GLY A 223 -5.75 -3.11 6.88
CA GLY A 223 -5.28 -4.41 7.35
C GLY A 223 -4.04 -4.29 8.23
N CYS A 224 -3.02 -3.55 7.78
CA CYS A 224 -1.79 -3.40 8.56
C CYS A 224 -2.03 -2.64 9.88
N PHE A 225 -2.87 -1.60 9.90
CA PHE A 225 -3.24 -0.96 11.17
C PHE A 225 -4.05 -1.91 12.08
N ALA A 226 -4.92 -2.75 11.52
CA ALA A 226 -5.61 -3.79 12.28
C ALA A 226 -4.63 -4.86 12.81
N GLU A 227 -3.65 -5.27 12.01
CA GLU A 227 -2.57 -6.18 12.41
C GLU A 227 -1.77 -5.65 13.61
N MET A 228 -1.58 -4.31 13.70
CA MET A 228 -0.97 -3.64 14.86
C MET A 228 -1.86 -3.69 16.12
N GLY A 229 -3.12 -4.12 16.01
CA GLY A 229 -4.09 -4.06 17.10
C GLY A 229 -4.75 -2.70 17.29
N VAL A 230 -4.61 -1.79 16.34
CA VAL A 230 -5.14 -0.43 16.40
C VAL A 230 -6.63 -0.40 16.06
N ASP A 231 -7.38 0.52 16.69
CA ASP A 231 -8.73 0.91 16.24
C ASP A 231 -8.62 1.65 14.91
N VAL A 232 -9.00 0.96 13.82
CA VAL A 232 -8.82 1.47 12.45
C VAL A 232 -9.65 2.73 12.18
N PRO A 233 -10.96 2.82 12.51
CA PRO A 233 -11.73 4.05 12.38
C PRO A 233 -11.11 5.23 13.13
N MET A 234 -10.57 5.02 14.33
CA MET A 234 -9.87 6.06 15.08
C MET A 234 -8.60 6.52 14.36
N ALA A 235 -7.78 5.58 13.86
CA ALA A 235 -6.56 5.90 13.13
C ALA A 235 -6.84 6.65 11.82
N ILE A 236 -7.92 6.30 11.08
CA ILE A 236 -8.38 7.06 9.90
C ILE A 236 -8.69 8.51 10.28
N ARG A 237 -9.48 8.72 11.35
CA ARG A 237 -9.78 10.07 11.84
C ARG A 237 -8.53 10.83 12.27
N TYR A 238 -7.59 10.15 12.90
CA TYR A 238 -6.34 10.76 13.37
C TYR A 238 -5.47 11.28 12.22
N PHE A 239 -5.13 10.44 11.26
CA PHE A 239 -4.32 10.85 10.11
C PHE A 239 -5.11 11.68 9.10
N GLY A 240 -6.41 11.46 8.96
CA GLY A 240 -7.28 12.22 8.08
C GLY A 240 -7.45 13.67 8.51
N LYS A 241 -7.59 13.95 9.82
CA LYS A 241 -7.60 15.33 10.36
C LYS A 241 -6.29 16.07 10.10
N LYS A 242 -5.17 15.34 10.06
CA LYS A 242 -3.86 15.88 9.67
C LYS A 242 -3.70 16.04 8.15
N LYS A 243 -4.69 15.60 7.34
CA LYS A 243 -4.65 15.55 5.87
C LYS A 243 -3.47 14.73 5.33
N LYS A 244 -3.12 13.64 6.02
CA LYS A 244 -1.96 12.80 5.69
C LYS A 244 -2.30 11.49 5.00
N ILE A 245 -3.58 11.17 4.74
CA ILE A 245 -4.00 10.00 3.98
C ILE A 245 -4.18 10.40 2.52
N PHE A 246 -3.39 9.81 1.61
CA PHE A 246 -3.44 10.13 0.19
C PHE A 246 -4.06 9.04 -0.68
N PHE A 247 -3.96 7.80 -0.27
CA PHE A 247 -4.73 6.68 -0.82
C PHE A 247 -4.87 5.57 0.23
N ALA A 248 -5.83 4.66 0.03
CA ALA A 248 -6.18 3.69 1.04
C ALA A 248 -6.30 2.26 0.48
N HIS A 249 -5.81 1.30 1.27
CA HIS A 249 -6.05 -0.12 1.12
C HIS A 249 -7.15 -0.54 2.09
N PHE A 250 -8.28 -0.93 1.55
CA PHE A 250 -9.45 -1.37 2.31
C PHE A 250 -9.34 -2.89 2.50
N ARG A 251 -9.10 -3.36 3.74
CA ARG A 251 -8.81 -4.76 4.06
C ARG A 251 -9.30 -5.11 5.45
N ASN A 252 -9.79 -6.35 5.64
CA ASN A 252 -10.19 -6.88 6.93
C ASN A 252 -9.37 -8.11 7.30
N ILE A 253 -9.21 -8.32 8.61
CA ILE A 253 -8.47 -9.43 9.21
C ILE A 253 -9.16 -9.90 10.49
N VAL A 254 -8.78 -11.07 10.99
CA VAL A 254 -9.00 -11.51 12.38
C VAL A 254 -7.66 -11.62 13.09
N GLY A 255 -7.64 -11.37 14.40
CA GLY A 255 -6.42 -11.40 15.21
C GLY A 255 -5.53 -10.16 15.03
N SER A 256 -4.31 -10.23 15.54
CA SER A 256 -3.26 -9.21 15.39
C SER A 256 -1.88 -9.84 15.60
N VAL A 257 -0.80 -9.13 15.27
CA VAL A 257 0.58 -9.62 15.50
C VAL A 257 0.94 -9.78 16.99
N HIS A 258 0.11 -9.24 17.88
CA HIS A 258 0.29 -9.29 19.34
C HIS A 258 -0.59 -10.34 20.03
N GLU A 259 -1.46 -11.00 19.28
CA GLU A 259 -2.36 -12.03 19.80
C GLU A 259 -1.79 -13.43 19.53
N PRO A 260 -2.05 -14.43 20.41
CA PRO A 260 -1.68 -15.82 20.15
C PRO A 260 -2.26 -16.34 18.83
N GLY A 261 -1.43 -16.93 17.99
CA GLY A 261 -1.82 -17.39 16.66
C GLY A 261 -1.80 -16.30 15.58
N GLY A 262 -1.39 -15.09 15.95
CA GLY A 262 -1.19 -14.00 15.02
C GLY A 262 -2.47 -13.47 14.36
N PHE A 263 -2.41 -13.20 13.06
CA PHE A 263 -3.57 -12.73 12.29
C PHE A 263 -3.82 -13.60 11.06
N GLN A 264 -5.05 -13.53 10.55
CA GLN A 264 -5.46 -14.14 9.30
C GLN A 264 -6.26 -13.14 8.47
N GLU A 265 -6.00 -13.08 7.18
CA GLU A 265 -6.78 -12.31 6.23
C GLU A 265 -8.13 -12.99 5.96
N ILE A 266 -9.17 -12.18 5.81
CA ILE A 266 -10.54 -12.66 5.60
C ILE A 266 -11.24 -11.85 4.51
N PHE A 267 -12.44 -12.24 4.12
CA PHE A 267 -13.25 -11.41 3.23
C PHE A 267 -13.59 -10.06 3.87
N HIS A 268 -13.73 -9.03 3.06
CA HIS A 268 -14.02 -7.67 3.51
C HIS A 268 -15.34 -7.55 4.29
N ASP A 269 -16.33 -8.36 3.91
CA ASP A 269 -17.68 -8.41 4.49
C ASP A 269 -17.84 -9.45 5.61
N ASP A 270 -16.75 -10.07 6.06
CA ASP A 270 -16.84 -11.10 7.09
C ASP A 270 -17.10 -10.47 8.46
N PRO A 271 -18.20 -10.87 9.15
CA PRO A 271 -18.58 -10.28 10.43
C PRO A 271 -17.63 -10.63 11.59
N SER A 272 -16.75 -11.64 11.42
CA SER A 272 -15.73 -11.96 12.42
C SER A 272 -14.53 -11.02 12.38
N GLY A 273 -14.51 -10.11 11.40
CA GLY A 273 -13.39 -9.20 11.18
C GLY A 273 -13.15 -8.22 12.32
N ARG A 274 -11.86 -7.92 12.52
CA ARG A 274 -11.42 -6.96 13.54
C ARG A 274 -11.81 -5.51 13.22
N VAL A 275 -11.94 -5.19 11.93
CA VAL A 275 -12.28 -3.84 11.48
C VAL A 275 -13.79 -3.70 11.34
N ASP A 276 -14.39 -2.72 12.03
CA ASP A 276 -15.72 -2.24 11.68
C ASP A 276 -15.63 -1.50 10.34
N MET A 277 -15.97 -2.20 9.27
CA MET A 277 -15.80 -1.72 7.90
C MET A 277 -16.76 -0.57 7.58
N PHE A 278 -17.94 -0.52 8.23
CA PHE A 278 -18.88 0.59 8.08
C PHE A 278 -18.34 1.85 8.75
N GLU A 279 -17.90 1.75 10.01
CA GLU A 279 -17.31 2.87 10.73
C GLU A 279 -15.98 3.34 10.10
N ALA A 280 -15.20 2.43 9.51
CA ALA A 280 -14.01 2.79 8.75
C ALA A 280 -14.36 3.61 7.50
N MET A 281 -15.35 3.18 6.70
CA MET A 281 -15.79 3.94 5.52
C MET A 281 -16.38 5.31 5.95
N LYS A 282 -17.17 5.35 7.02
CA LYS A 282 -17.69 6.57 7.57
C LYS A 282 -16.59 7.54 8.03
N ALA A 283 -15.53 7.03 8.67
CA ALA A 283 -14.39 7.84 9.09
C ALA A 283 -13.69 8.53 7.90
N TYR A 284 -13.59 7.87 6.74
CA TYR A 284 -13.07 8.51 5.52
C TYR A 284 -13.96 9.66 5.04
N TYR A 285 -15.30 9.52 5.11
CA TYR A 285 -16.23 10.62 4.79
C TYR A 285 -16.08 11.77 5.76
N GLU A 286 -16.05 11.49 7.07
CA GLU A 286 -15.94 12.51 8.13
C GLU A 286 -14.67 13.38 8.01
N VAL A 287 -13.58 12.79 7.56
CA VAL A 287 -12.32 13.54 7.36
C VAL A 287 -12.17 14.16 5.97
N GLY A 288 -13.15 13.99 5.11
CA GLY A 288 -13.12 14.53 3.75
C GLY A 288 -12.04 13.89 2.87
N PHE A 289 -11.84 12.58 2.99
CA PHE A 289 -10.85 11.87 2.17
C PHE A 289 -11.22 11.89 0.69
N GLU A 290 -10.31 12.35 -0.18
CA GLU A 290 -10.52 12.48 -1.63
C GLU A 290 -9.62 11.57 -2.47
N GLY A 291 -8.73 10.83 -1.84
CA GLY A 291 -7.83 9.89 -2.51
C GLY A 291 -8.56 8.66 -3.07
N PRO A 292 -7.93 7.91 -3.96
CA PRO A 292 -8.49 6.62 -4.38
C PRO A 292 -8.32 5.57 -3.28
N MET A 293 -9.25 4.62 -3.24
CA MET A 293 -9.17 3.44 -2.38
C MET A 293 -9.40 2.17 -3.18
N ARG A 294 -8.80 1.10 -2.73
CA ARG A 294 -8.95 -0.22 -3.35
C ARG A 294 -9.11 -1.33 -2.31
N PRO A 295 -9.83 -2.40 -2.65
CA PRO A 295 -9.70 -3.63 -1.88
C PRO A 295 -8.26 -4.11 -1.99
N ASP A 296 -7.70 -4.52 -0.85
CA ASP A 296 -6.33 -5.02 -0.79
C ASP A 296 -6.31 -6.55 -0.89
N HIS A 297 -5.69 -7.24 0.06
CA HIS A 297 -5.68 -8.69 0.06
C HIS A 297 -7.09 -9.26 0.28
N ALA A 298 -7.36 -10.37 -0.39
CA ALA A 298 -8.61 -11.09 -0.28
C ALA A 298 -8.38 -12.61 -0.42
N PRO A 299 -9.20 -13.45 0.24
CA PRO A 299 -9.11 -14.89 0.12
C PRO A 299 -9.28 -15.40 -1.31
N LYS A 300 -8.63 -16.52 -1.61
CA LYS A 300 -8.81 -17.31 -2.83
C LYS A 300 -10.13 -18.06 -2.76
N THR A 301 -10.99 -17.82 -3.74
CA THR A 301 -12.20 -18.62 -3.92
C THR A 301 -11.94 -19.78 -4.90
N ILE A 302 -12.87 -20.75 -4.96
CA ILE A 302 -12.78 -21.87 -5.92
C ILE A 302 -12.72 -21.38 -7.38
N ILE A 303 -13.33 -20.26 -7.70
CA ILE A 303 -13.34 -19.68 -9.06
C ILE A 303 -11.96 -19.10 -9.43
N ASP A 304 -11.19 -18.65 -8.47
CA ASP A 304 -9.85 -18.10 -8.71
C ASP A 304 -8.85 -19.17 -9.21
N GLU A 305 -9.17 -20.47 -9.09
CA GLU A 305 -8.41 -21.54 -9.70
C GLU A 305 -8.39 -21.44 -11.23
N ILE A 306 -9.44 -20.89 -11.82
CA ILE A 306 -9.58 -20.68 -13.28
C ILE A 306 -8.82 -19.43 -13.73
N TYR A 307 -8.84 -18.36 -12.94
CA TYR A 307 -8.28 -17.06 -13.32
C TYR A 307 -6.84 -16.82 -12.85
N GLY A 308 -6.37 -17.68 -11.95
CA GLY A 308 -5.05 -17.54 -11.35
C GLY A 308 -4.95 -16.38 -10.35
N GLY A 309 -3.74 -16.08 -9.96
CA GLY A 309 -3.41 -15.08 -8.95
C GLY A 309 -2.28 -15.60 -8.05
N HIS A 310 -1.92 -14.84 -7.05
CA HIS A 310 -1.00 -15.28 -6.02
C HIS A 310 -1.58 -14.97 -4.63
N PRO A 311 -1.05 -15.58 -3.55
CA PRO A 311 -1.60 -15.43 -2.20
C PRO A 311 -1.88 -13.96 -1.84
N GLY A 312 -3.10 -13.70 -1.33
CA GLY A 312 -3.62 -12.36 -1.04
C GLY A 312 -4.12 -11.55 -2.26
N TYR A 313 -3.76 -11.91 -3.48
CA TYR A 313 -4.05 -11.10 -4.68
C TYR A 313 -4.92 -11.80 -5.71
N TYR A 314 -5.91 -12.56 -5.24
CA TYR A 314 -6.88 -13.24 -6.10
C TYR A 314 -7.98 -12.29 -6.57
N MET A 315 -8.51 -12.54 -7.78
CA MET A 315 -9.39 -11.61 -8.48
C MET A 315 -10.78 -11.51 -7.84
N LEU A 316 -11.43 -12.66 -7.60
CA LEU A 316 -12.86 -12.65 -7.22
C LEU A 316 -13.10 -12.08 -5.83
N GLY A 317 -12.26 -12.42 -4.86
CA GLY A 317 -12.34 -11.85 -3.52
C GLY A 317 -12.19 -10.32 -3.52
N LYS A 318 -11.32 -9.76 -4.38
CA LYS A 318 -11.17 -8.31 -4.55
C LYS A 318 -12.36 -7.66 -5.25
N ILE A 319 -12.97 -8.33 -6.25
CA ILE A 319 -14.19 -7.84 -6.89
C ILE A 319 -15.35 -7.81 -5.88
N LEU A 320 -15.48 -8.84 -5.04
CA LEU A 320 -16.44 -8.85 -3.93
C LEU A 320 -16.18 -7.68 -2.97
N GLY A 321 -14.91 -7.49 -2.56
CA GLY A 321 -14.51 -6.38 -1.70
C GLY A 321 -14.84 -5.02 -2.31
N LEU A 322 -14.60 -4.82 -3.61
CA LEU A 322 -14.97 -3.59 -4.32
C LEU A 322 -16.48 -3.34 -4.29
N GLY A 323 -17.29 -4.38 -4.53
CA GLY A 323 -18.75 -4.30 -4.46
C GLY A 323 -19.23 -3.89 -3.06
N TYR A 324 -18.65 -4.51 -2.02
CA TYR A 324 -18.92 -4.19 -0.64
C TYR A 324 -18.55 -2.74 -0.28
N MET A 325 -17.35 -2.29 -0.65
CA MET A 325 -16.90 -0.90 -0.45
C MET A 325 -17.88 0.11 -1.08
N LYS A 326 -18.33 -0.15 -2.31
CA LYS A 326 -19.29 0.72 -3.01
C LYS A 326 -20.64 0.73 -2.32
N GLY A 327 -21.11 -0.41 -1.80
CA GLY A 327 -22.34 -0.50 -1.03
C GLY A 327 -22.27 0.28 0.28
N LEU A 328 -21.15 0.20 1.00
CA LEU A 328 -20.91 1.00 2.22
C LEU A 328 -20.90 2.50 1.90
N ALA A 329 -20.18 2.92 0.86
CA ALA A 329 -20.14 4.31 0.45
C ALA A 329 -21.53 4.85 0.09
N GLU A 330 -22.31 4.12 -0.71
CA GLU A 330 -23.69 4.49 -1.05
C GLU A 330 -24.58 4.60 0.20
N SER A 331 -24.42 3.68 1.14
CA SER A 331 -25.18 3.70 2.39
C SER A 331 -24.89 4.96 3.20
N ILE A 332 -23.62 5.33 3.33
CA ILE A 332 -23.19 6.52 4.07
C ILE A 332 -23.68 7.80 3.38
N GLU A 333 -23.59 7.89 2.06
CA GLU A 333 -24.12 9.02 1.29
C GLU A 333 -25.65 9.20 1.49
N LYS A 334 -26.41 8.10 1.54
CA LYS A 334 -27.86 8.13 1.74
C LYS A 334 -28.29 8.54 3.15
N ILE A 335 -27.50 8.24 4.18
CA ILE A 335 -27.79 8.67 5.56
C ILE A 335 -27.29 10.09 5.88
N GLY A 336 -26.66 10.77 4.91
CA GLY A 336 -26.39 12.21 5.00
C GLY A 336 -25.06 12.59 5.64
N TYR A 337 -24.02 11.81 5.41
CA TYR A 337 -22.65 12.18 5.75
C TYR A 337 -21.91 12.84 4.58
#